data_47f06488c90d84d4000c01b0c811e6d9
#
_entry.id   47f06488c90d84d4000c01b0c811e6d9
#
_cell.length_a   1.000
_cell.length_b   1.000
_cell.length_c   1.000
_cell.angle_alpha   90.00
_cell.angle_beta   90.00
_cell.angle_gamma   90.00
#
_symmetry.space_group_name_H-M   'P 1'
#
loop_
_entity.id
_entity.type
_entity.pdbx_description
1 polymer ?
#
loop_
_entity_poly.entity_id
_entity_poly.type
_entity_poly.pdbx_seq_one_letter_code
_entity_poly.pdbx_strand_id
1 'polypeptide(L)'
;MANPCRLLMLSAMYENGGNTTHRFLDGHPGMFVYPFESQVGTRLVSDYLTSMFPVKYRWPVFALDATAAEDYKAIIDEEGKVRSRTPNVSKFRHMPFDMSDDERGAIYQRIIGVTGRSRGDNMAAFFQATFEAWKDYKKSPEAAVYVGYSPIIGVDADKILNDLPNGHVLHVVRNPWSAYADTKKRPVPLSARHYLLAWVLNQYHALLFKEQFPDRMHIVRAEDVMADSYDTLGAICSKIGLAPAESLRTPTWNGVELKEVYPWGTIRKATPAANRATAEELTQRERDEVRSLTRQYLDVFDYSSFF
;
A
#
# COMPACT_ATOMS: atom_id res chain seq x y z
N MET A 1 24.37 -0.53 -13.74
CA MET A 1 24.05 -1.75 -12.95
C MET A 1 22.59 -1.64 -12.53
N ALA A 2 21.83 -2.73 -12.51
CA ALA A 2 20.45 -2.71 -12.06
C ALA A 2 20.38 -2.30 -10.57
N ASN A 3 19.37 -1.50 -10.20
CA ASN A 3 19.16 -1.06 -8.82
C ASN A 3 18.93 -2.29 -7.91
N PRO A 4 19.75 -2.52 -6.88
CA PRO A 4 19.65 -3.69 -6.02
C PRO A 4 18.48 -3.60 -5.02
N CYS A 5 17.72 -2.51 -4.99
CA CYS A 5 16.62 -2.31 -4.05
C CYS A 5 15.58 -3.41 -4.18
N ARG A 6 15.25 -4.03 -3.05
CA ARG A 6 14.14 -4.97 -2.91
C ARG A 6 12.96 -4.25 -2.29
N LEU A 7 11.93 -4.00 -3.07
CA LEU A 7 10.70 -3.32 -2.64
C LEU A 7 9.51 -4.27 -2.79
N LEU A 8 8.72 -4.42 -1.75
CA LEU A 8 7.37 -4.96 -1.80
C LEU A 8 6.39 -3.79 -1.70
N MET A 9 5.72 -3.45 -2.81
CA MET A 9 4.75 -2.37 -2.82
C MET A 9 3.34 -2.93 -2.69
N LEU A 10 2.67 -2.63 -1.55
CA LEU A 10 1.28 -2.99 -1.36
C LEU A 10 0.36 -2.03 -2.11
N SER A 11 -0.68 -2.60 -2.69
CA SER A 11 -1.78 -1.90 -3.33
C SER A 11 -3.12 -2.48 -2.87
N ALA A 12 -4.10 -1.63 -2.71
CA ALA A 12 -5.49 -2.03 -2.49
C ALA A 12 -6.40 -0.89 -2.94
N MET A 13 -7.60 -1.19 -3.41
CA MET A 13 -8.62 -0.14 -3.51
C MET A 13 -8.99 0.34 -2.09
N TYR A 14 -9.56 1.54 -1.96
CA TYR A 14 -10.05 2.04 -0.67
C TYR A 14 -10.94 1.01 0.02
N GLU A 15 -10.78 0.86 1.33
CA GLU A 15 -11.52 -0.09 2.19
C GLU A 15 -11.33 -1.58 1.81
N ASN A 16 -10.30 -1.91 1.04
CA ASN A 16 -9.98 -3.30 0.65
C ASN A 16 -8.95 -3.99 1.57
N GLY A 17 -8.73 -3.49 2.78
CA GLY A 17 -7.88 -4.15 3.76
C GLY A 17 -6.38 -3.91 3.58
N GLY A 18 -5.96 -2.97 2.70
CA GLY A 18 -4.54 -2.66 2.46
C GLY A 18 -3.80 -2.21 3.72
N ASN A 19 -4.38 -1.30 4.51
CA ASN A 19 -3.79 -0.89 5.79
C ASN A 19 -3.62 -2.05 6.77
N THR A 20 -4.63 -2.90 6.90
CA THR A 20 -4.58 -4.07 7.78
C THR A 20 -3.47 -5.02 7.35
N THR A 21 -3.44 -5.38 6.06
CA THR A 21 -2.37 -6.23 5.51
C THR A 21 -0.99 -5.64 5.73
N HIS A 22 -0.85 -4.32 5.52
CA HIS A 22 0.40 -3.60 5.75
C HIS A 22 0.87 -3.70 7.20
N ARG A 23 -0.07 -3.63 8.18
CA ARG A 23 0.27 -3.76 9.60
C ARG A 23 0.64 -5.18 10.02
N PHE A 24 0.14 -6.21 9.36
CA PHE A 24 0.58 -7.58 9.58
C PHE A 24 2.01 -7.85 9.07
N LEU A 25 2.48 -7.10 8.08
CA LEU A 25 3.87 -7.18 7.61
C LEU A 25 4.85 -6.43 8.52
N ASP A 26 4.36 -5.43 9.28
CA ASP A 26 5.19 -4.70 10.23
C ASP A 26 5.70 -5.63 11.34
N GLY A 27 6.92 -5.40 11.81
CA GLY A 27 7.58 -6.28 12.79
C GLY A 27 8.20 -7.54 12.20
N HIS A 28 8.05 -7.81 10.90
CA HIS A 28 8.75 -8.91 10.24
C HIS A 28 10.26 -8.65 10.20
N PRO A 29 11.12 -9.59 10.70
CA PRO A 29 12.56 -9.33 10.83
C PRO A 29 13.26 -9.03 9.50
N GLY A 30 12.79 -9.58 8.39
CA GLY A 30 13.35 -9.36 7.05
C GLY A 30 12.87 -8.07 6.36
N MET A 31 12.03 -7.23 6.99
CA MET A 31 11.37 -6.11 6.34
C MET A 31 11.61 -4.77 7.01
N PHE A 32 11.72 -3.73 6.18
CA PHE A 32 11.60 -2.32 6.55
C PHE A 32 10.21 -1.84 6.15
N VAL A 33 9.26 -1.79 7.09
CA VAL A 33 7.87 -1.47 6.78
C VAL A 33 7.59 0.02 6.98
N TYR A 34 7.23 0.74 5.90
CA TYR A 34 6.94 2.17 5.94
C TYR A 34 5.81 2.47 6.94
N PRO A 35 5.94 3.50 7.79
CA PRO A 35 5.01 3.69 8.91
C PRO A 35 3.59 4.08 8.50
N PHE A 36 3.46 4.80 7.36
CA PHE A 36 2.20 5.38 6.89
C PHE A 36 1.77 4.80 5.53
N GLU A 37 0.75 5.37 4.92
CA GLU A 37 0.56 5.27 3.48
C GLU A 37 1.73 6.00 2.80
N SER A 38 2.50 5.27 1.99
CA SER A 38 3.62 5.87 1.25
C SER A 38 3.11 6.58 0.00
N GLN A 39 2.56 7.75 0.16
CA GLN A 39 1.97 8.59 -0.89
C GLN A 39 3.08 9.15 -1.80
N VAL A 40 3.70 8.25 -2.55
CA VAL A 40 4.93 8.49 -3.32
C VAL A 40 4.73 9.24 -4.64
N GLY A 41 3.49 9.49 -5.04
CA GLY A 41 3.17 10.18 -6.27
C GLY A 41 3.74 11.59 -6.37
N THR A 42 3.76 12.13 -7.56
CA THR A 42 4.16 13.51 -7.84
C THR A 42 3.08 14.24 -8.64
N ARG A 43 3.09 15.57 -8.65
CA ARG A 43 2.15 16.38 -9.44
C ARG A 43 2.36 16.29 -10.95
N LEU A 44 3.46 15.68 -11.38
CA LEU A 44 3.78 15.49 -12.80
C LEU A 44 3.09 14.25 -13.41
N VAL A 45 2.49 13.39 -12.59
CA VAL A 45 1.70 12.26 -13.10
C VAL A 45 0.48 12.81 -13.82
N SER A 46 0.42 12.57 -15.13
CA SER A 46 -0.66 13.02 -16.01
C SER A 46 -0.94 11.96 -17.07
N ASP A 47 -2.02 11.21 -16.88
CA ASP A 47 -2.51 10.21 -17.83
C ASP A 47 -4.04 10.08 -17.70
N TYR A 48 -4.65 9.19 -18.47
CA TYR A 48 -6.11 9.01 -18.48
C TYR A 48 -6.68 8.56 -17.11
N LEU A 49 -5.86 7.98 -16.23
CA LEU A 49 -6.28 7.54 -14.88
C LEU A 49 -6.30 8.69 -13.86
N THR A 50 -5.68 9.85 -14.14
CA THR A 50 -5.63 10.97 -13.18
C THR A 50 -7.01 11.60 -12.93
N SER A 51 -7.96 11.40 -13.84
CA SER A 51 -9.36 11.81 -13.62
C SER A 51 -10.10 10.94 -12.59
N MET A 52 -9.62 9.73 -12.33
CA MET A 52 -10.25 8.77 -11.41
C MET A 52 -9.47 8.59 -10.12
N PHE A 53 -8.15 8.71 -10.18
CA PHE A 53 -7.27 8.38 -9.07
C PHE A 53 -6.37 9.55 -8.68
N PRO A 54 -6.30 9.90 -7.37
CA PRO A 54 -5.41 10.96 -6.90
C PRO A 54 -3.94 10.67 -7.22
N VAL A 55 -3.23 11.67 -7.73
CA VAL A 55 -1.81 11.55 -8.12
C VAL A 55 -0.89 11.12 -6.98
N LYS A 56 -1.27 11.39 -5.73
CA LYS A 56 -0.50 10.98 -4.55
C LYS A 56 -0.42 9.46 -4.34
N TYR A 57 -1.28 8.70 -5.00
CA TYR A 57 -1.29 7.24 -4.94
C TYR A 57 -0.78 6.58 -6.22
N ARG A 58 -0.18 7.36 -7.12
CA ARG A 58 0.35 6.89 -8.37
C ARG A 58 1.87 6.74 -8.30
N TRP A 59 2.44 5.87 -9.14
CA TRP A 59 3.90 5.79 -9.25
C TRP A 59 4.43 7.11 -9.81
N PRO A 60 5.50 7.71 -9.23
CA PRO A 60 5.88 9.08 -9.53
C PRO A 60 6.41 9.29 -10.96
N VAL A 61 6.35 10.53 -11.40
CA VAL A 61 7.05 11.04 -12.58
C VAL A 61 7.93 12.18 -12.13
N PHE A 62 9.20 12.20 -12.56
CA PHE A 62 10.15 13.23 -12.21
C PHE A 62 10.52 14.08 -13.44
N ALA A 63 10.83 15.34 -13.24
CA ALA A 63 11.27 16.21 -14.32
C ALA A 63 12.69 15.81 -14.77
N LEU A 64 12.97 15.85 -16.07
CA LEU A 64 14.27 15.45 -16.62
C LEU A 64 15.40 16.36 -16.22
N ASP A 65 15.11 17.65 -16.05
CA ASP A 65 16.03 18.72 -15.75
C ASP A 65 16.09 19.12 -14.26
N ALA A 66 15.35 18.42 -13.38
CA ALA A 66 15.34 18.68 -11.95
C ALA A 66 16.65 18.24 -11.27
N THR A 67 16.90 18.78 -10.10
CA THR A 67 17.96 18.34 -9.18
C THR A 67 17.42 17.26 -8.22
N ALA A 68 18.32 16.54 -7.55
CA ALA A 68 17.94 15.58 -6.52
C ALA A 68 17.10 16.20 -5.37
N ALA A 69 17.39 17.46 -5.04
CA ALA A 69 16.62 18.20 -4.03
C ALA A 69 15.20 18.51 -4.51
N GLU A 70 15.02 18.85 -5.77
CA GLU A 70 13.72 19.10 -6.38
C GLU A 70 12.92 17.80 -6.52
N ASP A 71 13.57 16.70 -6.90
CA ASP A 71 12.94 15.37 -6.95
C ASP A 71 12.40 14.96 -5.56
N TYR A 72 13.20 15.13 -4.50
CA TYR A 72 12.76 14.85 -3.14
C TYR A 72 11.54 15.70 -2.74
N LYS A 73 11.55 16.98 -3.07
CA LYS A 73 10.43 17.90 -2.80
C LYS A 73 9.19 17.55 -3.60
N ALA A 74 9.35 17.03 -4.83
CA ALA A 74 8.26 16.65 -5.71
C ALA A 74 7.47 15.43 -5.19
N ILE A 75 8.10 14.52 -4.45
CA ILE A 75 7.41 13.39 -3.81
C ILE A 75 6.41 13.92 -2.79
N ILE A 76 5.14 13.53 -2.92
CA ILE A 76 4.04 14.10 -2.12
C ILE A 76 4.18 13.70 -0.65
N ASP A 77 4.18 12.44 -0.31
CA ASP A 77 4.33 11.91 1.07
C ASP A 77 3.70 12.80 2.16
N GLU A 78 2.40 13.08 2.02
CA GLU A 78 1.68 13.98 2.94
C GLU A 78 1.81 13.52 4.41
N GLU A 79 1.63 12.23 4.67
CA GLU A 79 1.56 11.74 6.04
C GLU A 79 2.92 11.78 6.73
N GLY A 80 3.98 11.36 6.05
CA GLY A 80 5.34 11.43 6.60
C GLY A 80 5.82 12.87 6.77
N LYS A 81 5.62 13.71 5.77
CA LYS A 81 6.03 15.14 5.83
C LYS A 81 5.23 15.93 6.87
N VAL A 82 3.91 15.76 6.95
CA VAL A 82 3.08 16.41 7.98
C VAL A 82 3.49 15.94 9.38
N ARG A 83 3.71 14.63 9.56
CA ARG A 83 4.12 14.09 10.86
C ARG A 83 5.49 14.64 11.31
N SER A 84 6.44 14.81 10.38
CA SER A 84 7.78 15.35 10.71
C SER A 84 7.78 16.86 10.91
N ARG A 85 7.10 17.62 10.04
CA ARG A 85 7.16 19.08 10.03
C ARG A 85 6.19 19.73 11.01
N THR A 86 5.00 19.17 11.15
CA THR A 86 3.89 19.70 11.95
C THR A 86 3.19 18.59 12.75
N PRO A 87 3.90 17.93 13.69
CA PRO A 87 3.40 16.73 14.36
C PRO A 87 2.03 16.92 15.03
N ASN A 88 1.75 18.10 15.58
CA ASN A 88 0.51 18.38 16.31
C ASN A 88 -0.75 18.32 15.44
N VAL A 89 -0.64 18.52 14.12
CA VAL A 89 -1.78 18.46 13.19
C VAL A 89 -1.86 17.10 12.47
N SER A 90 -0.85 16.24 12.62
CA SER A 90 -0.87 14.90 12.03
C SER A 90 -1.93 14.02 12.68
N LYS A 91 -2.65 13.26 11.87
CA LYS A 91 -3.55 12.19 12.37
C LYS A 91 -2.80 11.10 13.13
N PHE A 92 -1.50 10.96 12.88
CA PHE A 92 -0.60 9.99 13.54
C PHE A 92 0.19 10.60 14.72
N ARG A 93 -0.20 11.79 15.24
CA ARG A 93 0.55 12.50 16.29
C ARG A 93 0.87 11.71 17.55
N HIS A 94 0.10 10.67 17.86
CA HIS A 94 0.29 9.82 19.02
C HIS A 94 1.15 8.58 18.74
N MET A 95 1.59 8.39 17.50
CA MET A 95 2.43 7.26 17.13
C MET A 95 3.91 7.66 17.23
N PRO A 96 4.80 6.76 17.71
CA PRO A 96 6.23 7.03 17.76
C PRO A 96 6.78 7.14 16.32
N PHE A 97 7.40 8.28 16.03
CA PHE A 97 8.03 8.53 14.72
C PHE A 97 9.00 9.70 14.86
N ASP A 98 10.21 9.40 15.31
CA ASP A 98 11.29 10.40 15.41
C ASP A 98 12.11 10.44 14.11
N MET A 99 11.67 11.28 13.19
CA MET A 99 12.34 11.51 11.91
C MET A 99 12.30 12.98 11.53
N SER A 100 13.47 13.53 11.16
CA SER A 100 13.57 14.84 10.53
C SER A 100 13.40 14.72 9.02
N ASP A 101 12.49 15.52 8.44
CA ASP A 101 12.31 15.55 6.99
C ASP A 101 13.50 16.17 6.26
N ASP A 102 14.17 17.15 6.90
CA ASP A 102 15.39 17.78 6.35
C ASP A 102 16.56 16.78 6.34
N GLU A 103 16.74 16.00 7.42
CA GLU A 103 17.74 14.95 7.50
C GLU A 103 17.47 13.86 6.44
N ARG A 104 16.21 13.40 6.31
CA ARG A 104 15.82 12.48 5.26
C ARG A 104 16.11 13.02 3.86
N GLY A 105 15.82 14.31 3.62
CA GLY A 105 16.13 14.97 2.34
C GLY A 105 17.63 15.02 2.05
N ALA A 106 18.48 15.29 3.04
CA ALA A 106 19.93 15.27 2.90
C ALA A 106 20.47 13.86 2.59
N ILE A 107 19.96 12.85 3.29
CA ILE A 107 20.31 11.44 3.04
C ILE A 107 19.90 11.03 1.63
N TYR A 108 18.67 11.36 1.21
CA TYR A 108 18.17 11.09 -0.14
C TYR A 108 19.12 11.68 -1.21
N GLN A 109 19.50 12.96 -1.08
CA GLN A 109 20.40 13.62 -2.04
C GLN A 109 21.79 12.95 -2.07
N ARG A 110 22.30 12.52 -0.93
CA ARG A 110 23.57 11.79 -0.83
C ARG A 110 23.50 10.46 -1.58
N ILE A 111 22.41 9.70 -1.44
CA ILE A 111 22.21 8.44 -2.13
C ILE A 111 22.13 8.67 -3.64
N ILE A 112 21.32 9.61 -4.10
CA ILE A 112 21.14 9.96 -5.51
C ILE A 112 22.45 10.42 -6.15
N GLY A 113 23.29 11.13 -5.41
CA GLY A 113 24.62 11.55 -5.87
C GLY A 113 25.54 10.38 -6.24
N VAL A 114 25.27 9.18 -5.72
CA VAL A 114 26.05 7.96 -5.99
C VAL A 114 25.35 7.03 -6.98
N THR A 115 24.02 6.85 -6.86
CA THR A 115 23.26 5.86 -7.64
C THR A 115 22.76 6.38 -8.97
N GLY A 116 22.52 7.67 -9.09
CA GLY A 116 21.87 8.30 -10.24
C GLY A 116 20.41 8.67 -9.98
N ARG A 117 19.73 9.18 -11.02
CA ARG A 117 18.40 9.80 -10.94
C ARG A 117 17.33 9.10 -11.79
N SER A 118 17.45 7.82 -12.05
CA SER A 118 16.31 7.10 -12.64
C SER A 118 15.10 7.13 -11.68
N ARG A 119 13.91 6.90 -12.21
CA ARG A 119 12.69 6.79 -11.36
C ARG A 119 12.84 5.71 -10.30
N GLY A 120 13.41 4.56 -10.66
CA GLY A 120 13.70 3.48 -9.72
C GLY A 120 14.72 3.89 -8.64
N ASP A 121 15.78 4.60 -9.02
CA ASP A 121 16.78 5.09 -8.07
C ASP A 121 16.18 6.12 -7.10
N ASN A 122 15.38 7.05 -7.60
CA ASN A 122 14.68 8.04 -6.79
C ASN A 122 13.76 7.36 -5.75
N MET A 123 13.03 6.33 -6.14
CA MET A 123 12.14 5.61 -5.22
C MET A 123 12.90 4.74 -4.24
N ALA A 124 13.93 4.04 -4.67
CA ALA A 124 14.82 3.29 -3.78
C ALA A 124 15.47 4.21 -2.73
N ALA A 125 16.00 5.35 -3.17
CA ALA A 125 16.59 6.35 -2.29
C ALA A 125 15.58 6.94 -1.29
N PHE A 126 14.31 7.14 -1.69
CA PHE A 126 13.27 7.62 -0.79
C PHE A 126 12.99 6.64 0.35
N PHE A 127 12.82 5.35 0.05
CA PHE A 127 12.62 4.34 1.09
C PHE A 127 13.86 4.19 1.97
N GLN A 128 15.04 4.07 1.38
CA GLN A 128 16.29 3.94 2.13
C GLN A 128 16.53 5.16 3.06
N ALA A 129 16.37 6.39 2.55
CA ALA A 129 16.54 7.60 3.34
C ALA A 129 15.54 7.69 4.49
N THR A 130 14.30 7.20 4.30
CA THR A 130 13.29 7.18 5.37
C THR A 130 13.76 6.33 6.55
N PHE A 131 14.23 5.10 6.31
CA PHE A 131 14.66 4.20 7.39
C PHE A 131 16.04 4.54 7.96
N GLU A 132 16.85 5.28 7.24
CA GLU A 132 18.12 5.81 7.75
C GLU A 132 17.89 7.03 8.65
N ALA A 133 16.91 7.89 8.32
CA ALA A 133 16.57 9.08 9.10
C ALA A 133 15.63 8.80 10.29
N TRP A 134 14.96 7.65 10.31
CA TRP A 134 14.00 7.31 11.37
C TRP A 134 14.71 6.75 12.59
N LYS A 135 14.92 7.59 13.62
CA LYS A 135 15.80 7.32 14.77
C LYS A 135 15.28 6.28 15.75
N ASP A 136 13.97 6.27 15.99
CA ASP A 136 13.32 5.33 16.92
C ASP A 136 12.80 4.05 16.22
N TYR A 137 13.20 3.82 14.96
CA TYR A 137 12.85 2.60 14.22
C TYR A 137 13.54 1.37 14.84
N LYS A 138 12.73 0.35 15.14
CA LYS A 138 13.21 -0.94 15.65
C LYS A 138 13.78 -1.79 14.52
N LYS A 139 14.97 -1.43 14.07
CA LYS A 139 15.65 -2.07 12.96
C LYS A 139 16.12 -3.49 13.35
N SER A 140 15.74 -4.47 12.54
CA SER A 140 16.36 -5.80 12.56
C SER A 140 17.61 -5.81 11.68
N PRO A 141 18.70 -6.51 12.09
CA PRO A 141 19.88 -6.70 11.25
C PRO A 141 19.60 -7.57 10.01
N GLU A 142 18.52 -8.33 10.00
CA GLU A 142 18.11 -9.21 8.89
C GLU A 142 17.27 -8.47 7.84
N ALA A 143 16.82 -7.24 8.14
CA ALA A 143 15.93 -6.50 7.24
C ALA A 143 16.62 -6.17 5.90
N ALA A 144 16.01 -6.60 4.82
CA ALA A 144 16.53 -6.49 3.46
C ALA A 144 15.48 -6.05 2.42
N VAL A 145 14.19 -6.08 2.76
CA VAL A 145 13.08 -5.74 1.87
C VAL A 145 12.35 -4.52 2.41
N TYR A 146 12.29 -3.46 1.62
CA TYR A 146 11.45 -2.31 1.93
C TYR A 146 9.99 -2.62 1.60
N VAL A 147 9.07 -2.19 2.45
CA VAL A 147 7.64 -2.39 2.26
C VAL A 147 6.95 -1.03 2.28
N GLY A 148 6.31 -0.68 1.17
CA GLY A 148 5.46 0.50 1.05
C GLY A 148 4.00 0.08 0.90
N TYR A 149 3.08 0.95 1.27
CA TYR A 149 1.66 0.81 0.98
C TYR A 149 1.12 2.12 0.40
N SER A 150 0.54 2.05 -0.78
CA SER A 150 -0.18 3.18 -1.36
C SER A 150 -1.48 2.67 -1.97
N PRO A 151 -2.63 3.25 -1.58
CA PRO A 151 -3.91 2.89 -2.20
C PRO A 151 -3.82 2.97 -3.73
N ILE A 152 -4.49 2.03 -4.41
CA ILE A 152 -4.63 1.99 -5.87
C ILE A 152 -3.33 1.91 -6.70
N ILE A 153 -2.15 1.96 -6.12
CA ILE A 153 -0.88 2.02 -6.86
C ILE A 153 -0.65 0.82 -7.79
N GLY A 154 -1.39 -0.26 -7.59
CA GLY A 154 -1.37 -1.44 -8.47
C GLY A 154 -1.73 -1.14 -9.93
N VAL A 155 -2.39 -0.01 -10.22
CA VAL A 155 -2.62 0.44 -11.60
C VAL A 155 -1.34 0.86 -12.33
N ASP A 156 -0.25 1.07 -11.60
CA ASP A 156 1.09 1.38 -12.09
C ASP A 156 2.09 0.25 -11.81
N ALA A 157 1.62 -0.98 -11.56
CA ALA A 157 2.51 -2.09 -11.20
C ALA A 157 3.54 -2.40 -12.29
N ASP A 158 3.20 -2.22 -13.57
CA ASP A 158 4.14 -2.33 -14.69
C ASP A 158 5.33 -1.38 -14.54
N LYS A 159 5.07 -0.12 -14.17
CA LYS A 159 6.10 0.89 -13.96
C LYS A 159 7.01 0.51 -12.78
N ILE A 160 6.41 0.10 -11.65
CA ILE A 160 7.14 -0.33 -10.45
C ILE A 160 8.07 -1.51 -10.78
N LEU A 161 7.53 -2.53 -11.45
CA LEU A 161 8.23 -3.78 -11.74
C LEU A 161 9.31 -3.62 -12.82
N ASN A 162 9.14 -2.67 -13.75
CA ASN A 162 10.17 -2.33 -14.72
C ASN A 162 11.28 -1.45 -14.12
N ASP A 163 10.93 -0.50 -13.24
CA ASP A 163 11.91 0.37 -12.59
C ASP A 163 12.77 -0.35 -11.54
N LEU A 164 12.20 -1.36 -10.88
CA LEU A 164 12.83 -2.11 -9.80
C LEU A 164 12.83 -3.61 -10.14
N PRO A 165 13.90 -4.13 -10.77
CA PRO A 165 13.99 -5.54 -11.18
C PRO A 165 13.83 -6.56 -10.04
N ASN A 166 14.21 -6.18 -8.82
CA ASN A 166 14.03 -6.99 -7.60
C ASN A 166 12.78 -6.56 -6.80
N GLY A 167 11.90 -5.75 -7.40
CA GLY A 167 10.67 -5.30 -6.79
C GLY A 167 9.53 -6.29 -7.00
N HIS A 168 8.60 -6.28 -6.04
CA HIS A 168 7.34 -7.02 -6.08
C HIS A 168 6.17 -6.09 -5.78
N VAL A 169 4.99 -6.44 -6.30
CA VAL A 169 3.73 -5.76 -5.95
C VAL A 169 2.78 -6.78 -5.32
N LEU A 170 2.18 -6.42 -4.19
CA LEU A 170 1.13 -7.19 -3.53
C LEU A 170 -0.18 -6.42 -3.60
N HIS A 171 -1.11 -6.91 -4.41
CA HIS A 171 -2.45 -6.35 -4.51
C HIS A 171 -3.41 -7.09 -3.58
N VAL A 172 -4.11 -6.33 -2.73
CA VAL A 172 -5.12 -6.84 -1.82
C VAL A 172 -6.51 -6.52 -2.38
N VAL A 173 -7.29 -7.54 -2.64
CA VAL A 173 -8.69 -7.43 -3.08
C VAL A 173 -9.62 -7.84 -1.93
N ARG A 174 -10.75 -7.17 -1.79
CA ARG A 174 -11.83 -7.51 -0.84
C ARG A 174 -13.14 -7.59 -1.59
N ASN A 175 -14.07 -8.39 -1.09
CA ASN A 175 -15.38 -8.47 -1.70
C ASN A 175 -15.99 -7.07 -1.85
N PRO A 176 -16.60 -6.76 -3.01
CA PRO A 176 -17.01 -5.41 -3.33
C PRO A 176 -18.15 -4.89 -2.46
N TRP A 177 -18.98 -5.77 -1.87
CA TRP A 177 -20.10 -5.36 -1.02
C TRP A 177 -19.61 -4.78 0.30
N SER A 178 -18.77 -5.51 1.05
CA SER A 178 -18.22 -5.02 2.31
C SER A 178 -17.35 -3.77 2.09
N ALA A 179 -16.55 -3.77 1.03
CA ALA A 179 -15.69 -2.65 0.70
C ALA A 179 -16.49 -1.38 0.35
N TYR A 180 -17.58 -1.51 -0.42
CA TYR A 180 -18.47 -0.38 -0.69
C TYR A 180 -19.23 0.08 0.56
N ALA A 181 -19.74 -0.84 1.39
CA ALA A 181 -20.43 -0.51 2.63
C ALA A 181 -19.56 0.33 3.58
N ASP A 182 -18.27 -0.01 3.71
CA ASP A 182 -17.33 0.78 4.51
C ASP A 182 -17.02 2.13 3.85
N THR A 183 -16.97 2.20 2.52
CA THR A 183 -16.77 3.46 1.79
C THR A 183 -17.90 4.46 2.05
N LYS A 184 -19.15 4.00 2.22
CA LYS A 184 -20.30 4.85 2.56
C LYS A 184 -20.15 5.56 3.91
N LYS A 185 -19.36 5.00 4.83
CA LYS A 185 -19.12 5.56 6.18
C LYS A 185 -18.07 6.67 6.20
N ARG A 186 -17.41 6.95 5.08
CA ARG A 186 -16.39 7.99 4.99
C ARG A 186 -17.04 9.38 5.08
N PRO A 187 -16.33 10.38 5.64
CA PRO A 187 -16.83 11.77 5.68
C PRO A 187 -17.22 12.33 4.32
N VAL A 188 -16.51 11.89 3.27
CA VAL A 188 -16.84 12.18 1.86
C VAL A 188 -17.01 10.84 1.14
N PRO A 189 -18.23 10.28 1.14
CA PRO A 189 -18.48 8.99 0.52
C PRO A 189 -18.42 9.10 -1.01
N LEU A 190 -17.90 8.06 -1.65
CA LEU A 190 -18.00 7.91 -3.09
C LEU A 190 -19.38 7.33 -3.46
N SER A 191 -19.92 7.73 -4.60
CA SER A 191 -21.13 7.08 -5.11
C SER A 191 -20.81 5.61 -5.47
N ALA A 192 -21.82 4.73 -5.38
CA ALA A 192 -21.66 3.32 -5.73
C ALA A 192 -20.98 3.15 -7.08
N ARG A 193 -21.52 3.81 -8.11
CA ARG A 193 -21.02 3.70 -9.48
C ARG A 193 -19.56 4.13 -9.62
N HIS A 194 -19.17 5.25 -9.00
CA HIS A 194 -17.77 5.72 -9.04
C HIS A 194 -16.84 4.74 -8.33
N TYR A 195 -17.22 4.31 -7.12
CA TYR A 195 -16.42 3.37 -6.34
C TYR A 195 -16.24 2.03 -7.06
N LEU A 196 -17.33 1.46 -7.55
CA LEU A 196 -17.32 0.13 -8.18
C LEU A 196 -16.59 0.15 -9.53
N LEU A 197 -16.69 1.23 -10.29
CA LEU A 197 -15.88 1.40 -11.50
C LEU A 197 -14.38 1.45 -11.16
N ALA A 198 -14.01 2.20 -10.14
CA ALA A 198 -12.64 2.27 -9.67
C ALA A 198 -12.16 0.91 -9.12
N TRP A 199 -13.03 0.18 -8.40
CA TRP A 199 -12.75 -1.19 -7.94
C TRP A 199 -12.46 -2.11 -9.13
N VAL A 200 -13.32 -2.12 -10.14
CA VAL A 200 -13.16 -2.91 -11.38
C VAL A 200 -11.85 -2.61 -12.09
N LEU A 201 -11.49 -1.32 -12.25
CA LEU A 201 -10.23 -0.92 -12.88
C LEU A 201 -9.00 -1.39 -12.10
N ASN A 202 -9.05 -1.34 -10.77
CA ASN A 202 -7.96 -1.88 -9.94
C ASN A 202 -7.78 -3.39 -10.15
N GLN A 203 -8.89 -4.16 -10.18
CA GLN A 203 -8.82 -5.61 -10.39
C GLN A 203 -8.33 -5.94 -11.82
N TYR A 204 -8.81 -5.20 -12.81
CA TYR A 204 -8.36 -5.36 -14.19
C TYR A 204 -6.84 -5.22 -14.32
N HIS A 205 -6.27 -4.12 -13.81
CA HIS A 205 -4.83 -3.89 -13.87
C HIS A 205 -4.05 -4.94 -13.05
N ALA A 206 -4.57 -5.32 -11.88
CA ALA A 206 -3.92 -6.34 -11.06
C ALA A 206 -3.81 -7.69 -11.80
N LEU A 207 -4.86 -8.13 -12.47
CA LEU A 207 -4.86 -9.36 -13.26
C LEU A 207 -3.98 -9.24 -14.51
N LEU A 208 -4.08 -8.14 -15.25
CA LEU A 208 -3.25 -7.86 -16.42
C LEU A 208 -1.76 -7.93 -16.09
N PHE A 209 -1.35 -7.26 -15.00
CA PHE A 209 0.06 -7.26 -14.60
C PHE A 209 0.49 -8.58 -13.94
N LYS A 210 -0.45 -9.35 -13.38
CA LYS A 210 -0.17 -10.72 -12.92
C LYS A 210 0.20 -11.64 -14.08
N GLU A 211 -0.41 -11.48 -15.25
CA GLU A 211 -0.05 -12.22 -16.46
C GLU A 211 1.32 -11.79 -16.99
N GLN A 212 1.63 -10.49 -16.97
CA GLN A 212 2.90 -9.94 -17.47
C GLN A 212 4.08 -10.23 -16.53
N PHE A 213 3.86 -10.27 -15.23
CA PHE A 213 4.88 -10.45 -14.19
C PHE A 213 4.47 -11.54 -13.19
N PRO A 214 4.32 -12.82 -13.63
CA PRO A 214 3.72 -13.88 -12.83
C PRO A 214 4.42 -14.15 -11.48
N ASP A 215 5.73 -13.93 -11.41
CA ASP A 215 6.52 -14.18 -10.21
C ASP A 215 6.65 -12.96 -9.28
N ARG A 216 6.32 -11.76 -9.76
CA ARG A 216 6.54 -10.50 -9.03
C ARG A 216 5.27 -9.70 -8.74
N MET A 217 4.17 -9.97 -9.43
CA MET A 217 2.85 -9.46 -9.11
C MET A 217 2.07 -10.52 -8.34
N HIS A 218 1.65 -10.19 -7.12
CA HIS A 218 0.92 -11.07 -6.22
C HIS A 218 -0.47 -10.50 -5.95
N ILE A 219 -1.47 -11.36 -5.83
CA ILE A 219 -2.83 -10.97 -5.48
C ILE A 219 -3.28 -11.86 -4.32
N VAL A 220 -3.83 -11.25 -3.27
CA VAL A 220 -4.45 -11.94 -2.13
C VAL A 220 -5.81 -11.34 -1.82
N ARG A 221 -6.71 -12.15 -1.30
CA ARG A 221 -7.99 -11.66 -0.78
C ARG A 221 -7.80 -11.18 0.66
N ALA A 222 -8.41 -10.06 0.99
CA ALA A 222 -8.44 -9.57 2.37
C ALA A 222 -9.07 -10.60 3.32
N GLU A 223 -10.04 -11.36 2.82
CA GLU A 223 -10.70 -12.44 3.54
C GLU A 223 -9.73 -13.55 3.96
N ASP A 224 -8.78 -13.91 3.09
CA ASP A 224 -7.77 -14.93 3.39
C ASP A 224 -6.76 -14.41 4.44
N VAL A 225 -6.33 -13.13 4.31
CA VAL A 225 -5.49 -12.48 5.34
C VAL A 225 -6.22 -12.40 6.69
N MET A 226 -7.54 -12.16 6.70
CA MET A 226 -8.34 -12.13 7.91
C MET A 226 -8.51 -13.51 8.54
N ALA A 227 -8.64 -14.55 7.72
CA ALA A 227 -8.82 -15.93 8.19
C ALA A 227 -7.51 -16.49 8.76
N ASP A 228 -6.41 -16.35 8.02
CA ASP A 228 -5.08 -16.75 8.45
C ASP A 228 -4.01 -15.84 7.82
N SER A 229 -3.61 -14.82 8.56
CA SER A 229 -2.58 -13.87 8.12
C SER A 229 -1.20 -14.53 8.00
N TYR A 230 -0.89 -15.49 8.87
CA TYR A 230 0.40 -16.17 8.88
C TYR A 230 0.59 -17.01 7.62
N ASP A 231 -0.35 -17.88 7.29
CA ASP A 231 -0.24 -18.74 6.12
C ASP A 231 -0.31 -17.90 4.83
N THR A 232 -1.27 -16.97 4.74
CA THR A 232 -1.47 -16.14 3.55
C THR A 232 -0.25 -15.25 3.24
N LEU A 233 0.24 -14.51 4.24
CA LEU A 233 1.37 -13.60 4.05
C LEU A 233 2.70 -14.34 4.10
N GLY A 234 2.80 -15.45 4.81
CA GLY A 234 3.95 -16.35 4.81
C GLY A 234 4.25 -16.93 3.42
N ALA A 235 3.20 -17.29 2.67
CA ALA A 235 3.33 -17.69 1.27
C ALA A 235 3.88 -16.55 0.39
N ILE A 236 3.49 -15.30 0.65
CA ILE A 236 4.07 -14.13 -0.04
C ILE A 236 5.52 -13.93 0.36
N CYS A 237 5.84 -14.00 1.66
CA CYS A 237 7.23 -13.92 2.15
C CYS A 237 8.13 -14.91 1.43
N SER A 238 7.69 -16.17 1.32
CA SER A 238 8.46 -17.22 0.60
C SER A 238 8.70 -16.86 -0.87
N LYS A 239 7.71 -16.31 -1.57
CA LYS A 239 7.84 -15.88 -2.97
C LYS A 239 8.81 -14.71 -3.15
N ILE A 240 8.94 -13.85 -2.16
CA ILE A 240 9.92 -12.75 -2.19
C ILE A 240 11.25 -13.10 -1.53
N GLY A 241 11.49 -14.39 -1.25
CA GLY A 241 12.75 -14.88 -0.69
C GLY A 241 12.97 -14.54 0.78
N LEU A 242 11.90 -14.47 1.57
CA LEU A 242 11.92 -14.34 3.03
C LEU A 242 11.27 -15.58 3.68
N ALA A 243 11.77 -15.98 4.84
CA ALA A 243 11.09 -16.99 5.64
C ALA A 243 9.83 -16.39 6.29
N PRO A 244 8.73 -17.13 6.44
CA PRO A 244 7.61 -16.71 7.29
C PRO A 244 8.05 -16.43 8.72
N ALA A 245 7.42 -15.45 9.39
CA ALA A 245 7.75 -15.08 10.76
C ALA A 245 6.49 -14.99 11.63
N GLU A 246 6.58 -15.32 12.91
CA GLU A 246 5.45 -15.28 13.86
C GLU A 246 4.80 -13.88 13.98
N SER A 247 5.57 -12.81 13.70
CA SER A 247 5.04 -11.44 13.63
C SER A 247 3.88 -11.26 12.65
N LEU A 248 3.76 -12.12 11.63
CA LEU A 248 2.66 -12.08 10.67
C LEU A 248 1.29 -12.42 11.30
N ARG A 249 1.24 -12.92 12.55
CA ARG A 249 -0.02 -13.24 13.25
C ARG A 249 -0.70 -12.04 13.89
N THR A 250 0.07 -10.95 14.09
CA THR A 250 -0.39 -9.81 14.89
C THR A 250 -0.04 -8.51 14.20
N PRO A 251 -1.01 -7.60 13.99
CA PRO A 251 -0.72 -6.31 13.39
C PRO A 251 0.09 -5.44 14.35
N THR A 252 1.15 -4.80 13.85
CA THR A 252 2.04 -3.99 14.68
C THR A 252 2.28 -2.60 14.06
N TRP A 253 2.81 -1.70 14.89
CA TRP A 253 3.43 -0.45 14.49
C TRP A 253 4.84 -0.39 15.07
N ASN A 254 5.85 -0.32 14.20
CA ASN A 254 7.25 -0.37 14.61
C ASN A 254 7.53 -1.55 15.57
N GLY A 255 6.94 -2.72 15.28
CA GLY A 255 7.05 -3.93 16.10
C GLY A 255 6.28 -3.90 17.43
N VAL A 256 5.43 -2.90 17.68
CA VAL A 256 4.55 -2.85 18.85
C VAL A 256 3.12 -3.24 18.44
N GLU A 257 2.53 -4.21 19.14
CA GLU A 257 1.20 -4.72 18.86
C GLU A 257 0.13 -3.63 18.88
N LEU A 258 -0.72 -3.61 17.87
CA LEU A 258 -1.85 -2.71 17.74
C LEU A 258 -3.11 -3.35 18.34
N LYS A 259 -3.67 -2.77 19.40
CA LYS A 259 -4.80 -3.32 20.18
C LYS A 259 -6.09 -2.55 20.05
N GLU A 260 -6.05 -1.32 19.50
CA GLU A 260 -7.14 -0.34 19.59
C GLU A 260 -7.52 0.25 18.23
N VAL A 261 -8.45 1.21 18.25
CA VAL A 261 -8.81 2.04 17.10
C VAL A 261 -7.77 3.13 16.92
N TYR A 262 -7.19 3.22 15.73
CA TYR A 262 -6.19 4.22 15.38
C TYR A 262 -6.75 5.25 14.40
N PRO A 263 -6.06 6.38 14.18
CA PRO A 263 -6.54 7.43 13.29
C PRO A 263 -6.82 6.97 11.84
N TRP A 264 -6.17 5.91 11.40
CA TRP A 264 -6.37 5.31 10.07
C TRP A 264 -7.48 4.25 10.01
N GLY A 265 -8.18 4.02 11.12
CA GLY A 265 -9.26 3.05 11.21
C GLY A 265 -9.07 2.02 12.31
N THR A 266 -10.01 1.10 12.40
CA THR A 266 -10.00 0.03 13.39
C THR A 266 -9.23 -1.15 12.86
N ILE A 267 -8.11 -1.50 13.50
CA ILE A 267 -7.54 -2.83 13.36
C ILE A 267 -8.28 -3.74 14.35
N ARG A 268 -9.56 -3.93 14.10
CA ARG A 268 -10.26 -5.04 14.72
C ARG A 268 -9.73 -6.32 14.05
N LYS A 269 -9.69 -7.39 14.83
CA LYS A 269 -9.55 -8.73 14.27
C LYS A 269 -10.69 -8.90 13.26
N ALA A 270 -10.45 -8.52 12.02
CA ALA A 270 -11.44 -8.62 10.97
C ALA A 270 -11.73 -10.11 10.81
N THR A 271 -12.95 -10.52 11.07
CA THR A 271 -13.37 -11.91 10.89
C THR A 271 -14.21 -12.01 9.63
N PRO A 272 -14.28 -13.17 8.99
CA PRO A 272 -15.21 -13.40 7.88
C PRO A 272 -16.66 -13.03 8.24
N ALA A 273 -17.08 -13.30 9.48
CA ALA A 273 -18.41 -12.93 9.97
C ALA A 273 -18.61 -11.41 10.05
N ALA A 274 -17.64 -10.65 10.58
CA ALA A 274 -17.70 -9.20 10.63
C ALA A 274 -17.69 -8.59 9.22
N ASN A 275 -16.92 -9.16 8.30
CA ASN A 275 -16.89 -8.75 6.91
C ASN A 275 -18.25 -8.93 6.23
N ARG A 276 -18.91 -10.06 6.47
CA ARG A 276 -20.27 -10.33 5.98
C ARG A 276 -21.30 -9.37 6.59
N ALA A 277 -21.26 -9.17 7.89
CA ALA A 277 -22.16 -8.23 8.59
C ALA A 277 -22.05 -6.81 8.02
N THR A 278 -20.84 -6.35 7.66
CA THR A 278 -20.63 -5.08 6.98
C THR A 278 -21.36 -5.02 5.64
N ALA A 279 -21.30 -6.08 4.84
CA ALA A 279 -21.99 -6.13 3.54
C ALA A 279 -23.52 -6.15 3.71
N GLU A 280 -24.02 -6.72 4.80
CA GLU A 280 -25.45 -6.80 5.12
C GLU A 280 -26.06 -5.43 5.46
N GLU A 281 -25.27 -4.40 5.74
CA GLU A 281 -25.70 -3.01 5.90
C GLU A 281 -26.22 -2.38 4.57
N LEU A 282 -25.88 -2.97 3.42
CA LEU A 282 -26.37 -2.51 2.13
C LEU A 282 -27.83 -2.93 1.91
N THR A 283 -28.62 -2.02 1.33
CA THR A 283 -29.95 -2.34 0.83
C THR A 283 -29.90 -3.37 -0.30
N GLN A 284 -31.00 -4.07 -0.55
CA GLN A 284 -31.07 -5.05 -1.64
C GLN A 284 -30.71 -4.43 -2.98
N ARG A 285 -31.23 -3.21 -3.27
CA ARG A 285 -30.91 -2.47 -4.49
C ARG A 285 -29.40 -2.22 -4.64
N GLU A 286 -28.71 -1.83 -3.57
CA GLU A 286 -27.27 -1.60 -3.59
C GLU A 286 -26.51 -2.92 -3.79
N ARG A 287 -26.94 -4.01 -3.17
CA ARG A 287 -26.35 -5.33 -3.38
C ARG A 287 -26.45 -5.79 -4.84
N ASP A 288 -27.60 -5.57 -5.46
CA ASP A 288 -27.83 -5.89 -6.88
C ASP A 288 -26.98 -5.01 -7.80
N GLU A 289 -26.84 -3.71 -7.49
CA GLU A 289 -25.97 -2.78 -8.23
C GLU A 289 -24.52 -3.21 -8.13
N VAL A 290 -24.02 -3.54 -6.93
CA VAL A 290 -22.65 -4.07 -6.73
C VAL A 290 -22.46 -5.32 -7.57
N ARG A 291 -23.35 -6.31 -7.48
CA ARG A 291 -23.28 -7.56 -8.27
C ARG A 291 -23.23 -7.26 -9.77
N SER A 292 -24.10 -6.39 -10.25
CA SER A 292 -24.19 -6.06 -11.67
C SER A 292 -22.90 -5.43 -12.20
N LEU A 293 -22.32 -4.48 -11.47
CA LEU A 293 -21.14 -3.72 -11.91
C LEU A 293 -19.83 -4.49 -11.76
N THR A 294 -19.78 -5.50 -10.86
CA THR A 294 -18.54 -6.25 -10.59
C THR A 294 -18.58 -7.70 -11.09
N ARG A 295 -19.66 -8.10 -11.75
CA ARG A 295 -19.97 -9.47 -12.13
C ARG A 295 -18.79 -10.23 -12.76
N GLN A 296 -18.04 -9.60 -13.66
CA GLN A 296 -16.93 -10.23 -14.38
C GLN A 296 -15.76 -10.66 -13.50
N TYR A 297 -15.71 -10.17 -12.25
CA TYR A 297 -14.61 -10.48 -11.32
C TYR A 297 -15.04 -11.33 -10.12
N LEU A 298 -16.35 -11.57 -9.94
CA LEU A 298 -16.85 -12.29 -8.78
C LEU A 298 -16.38 -13.75 -8.78
N ASP A 299 -16.39 -14.42 -9.93
CA ASP A 299 -15.88 -15.79 -10.06
C ASP A 299 -14.35 -15.84 -9.95
N VAL A 300 -13.66 -14.85 -10.52
CA VAL A 300 -12.18 -14.76 -10.51
C VAL A 300 -11.63 -14.72 -9.09
N PHE A 301 -12.34 -14.04 -8.17
CA PHE A 301 -11.92 -13.88 -6.77
C PHE A 301 -12.77 -14.70 -5.77
N ASP A 302 -13.58 -15.65 -6.28
CA ASP A 302 -14.40 -16.50 -5.44
C ASP A 302 -15.40 -15.73 -4.56
N TYR A 303 -16.04 -14.70 -5.14
CA TYR A 303 -17.07 -13.90 -4.47
C TYR A 303 -18.49 -14.17 -4.98
N SER A 304 -18.69 -15.04 -5.97
CA SER A 304 -20.00 -15.32 -6.55
C SER A 304 -21.00 -15.90 -5.55
N SER A 305 -20.52 -16.63 -4.55
CA SER A 305 -21.31 -17.22 -3.47
C SER A 305 -21.43 -16.33 -2.23
N PHE A 306 -20.92 -15.10 -2.26
CA PHE A 306 -20.88 -14.23 -1.07
C PHE A 306 -22.29 -13.78 -0.64
N PHE A 307 -23.22 -13.52 -1.61
CA PHE A 307 -24.65 -13.29 -1.42
C PHE A 307 -25.47 -14.14 -2.37
#